data_ed5074a16a82fc9be4a6a9a5c187d641
#
_entry.id   ed5074a16a82fc9be4a6a9a5c187d641
#
_cell.length_a   1.000
_cell.length_b   1.000
_cell.length_c   1.000
_cell.angle_alpha   90.00
_cell.angle_beta   90.00
_cell.angle_gamma   90.00
#
_symmetry.space_group_name_H-M   'P 1'
#
loop_
_entity.id
_entity.type
_entity.pdbx_description
1 polymer ?
#
loop_
_entity_poly.entity_id
_entity_poly.type
_entity_poly.pdbx_seq_one_letter_code
_entity_poly.pdbx_strand_id
1 'polypeptide(L)'
;MSLHILGPGFSTFVRSVRLYCEEKSLDYTYGLEIDGRTIALRSPEHLALHPFGKIPVLLHGERRIFETIAICRYLDEAFPQSSLQPLDLARKVEVDQWSATLALYVDDRLIRRYLLLLVSPMQSSRPVDRKALAASEPLVIQTLELLERQLGNCAFFCGVDYSMADAILTPMLDYLQRLPDSSVWLERKPGLHDYLRRMRLRPSGGKVLGEPGSGLRKGR
;
A
#
# COMPACT_ATOMS: atom_id res chain seq x y z
N MET A 1 13.81 -2.08 21.13
CA MET A 1 12.88 -3.18 20.75
C MET A 1 12.76 -3.18 19.25
N SER A 2 12.81 -4.34 18.60
CA SER A 2 12.75 -4.46 17.15
C SER A 2 11.30 -4.30 16.64
N LEU A 3 11.14 -3.71 15.45
CA LEU A 3 9.87 -3.66 14.73
C LEU A 3 9.75 -4.88 13.80
N HIS A 4 8.60 -5.54 13.81
CA HIS A 4 8.29 -6.58 12.84
C HIS A 4 6.94 -6.33 12.19
N ILE A 5 6.88 -6.35 10.85
CA ILE A 5 5.67 -6.18 10.06
C ILE A 5 5.19 -7.55 9.61
N LEU A 6 4.17 -8.10 10.25
CA LEU A 6 3.60 -9.39 9.88
C LEU A 6 2.84 -9.26 8.55
N GLY A 7 3.29 -10.00 7.57
CA GLY A 7 2.67 -10.10 6.26
C GLY A 7 3.67 -10.26 5.12
N PRO A 8 3.24 -10.83 3.98
CA PRO A 8 4.11 -11.06 2.84
C PRO A 8 4.44 -9.77 2.10
N GLY A 9 5.66 -9.65 1.58
CA GLY A 9 6.18 -8.47 0.89
C GLY A 9 5.43 -8.03 -0.35
N PHE A 10 4.56 -8.87 -0.91
CA PHE A 10 3.72 -8.51 -2.05
C PHE A 10 2.39 -7.83 -1.66
N SER A 11 1.99 -7.81 -0.38
CA SER A 11 0.77 -7.13 0.04
C SER A 11 0.91 -5.61 -0.11
N THR A 12 -0.08 -4.94 -0.72
CA THR A 12 -0.10 -3.48 -0.86
C THR A 12 0.08 -2.78 0.48
N PHE A 13 -0.69 -3.16 1.48
CA PHE A 13 -0.64 -2.53 2.79
C PHE A 13 0.62 -2.89 3.61
N VAL A 14 1.19 -4.09 3.43
CA VAL A 14 2.53 -4.39 3.99
C VAL A 14 3.58 -3.48 3.37
N ARG A 15 3.54 -3.28 2.04
CA ARG A 15 4.42 -2.32 1.35
C ARG A 15 4.21 -0.89 1.84
N SER A 16 2.97 -0.49 2.12
CA SER A 16 2.68 0.83 2.69
C SER A 16 3.40 1.07 4.02
N VAL A 17 3.31 0.12 4.95
CA VAL A 17 4.00 0.23 6.25
C VAL A 17 5.52 0.20 6.06
N ARG A 18 6.03 -0.66 5.17
CA ARG A 18 7.46 -0.71 4.85
C ARG A 18 7.97 0.61 4.28
N LEU A 19 7.27 1.20 3.30
CA LEU A 19 7.61 2.53 2.76
C LEU A 19 7.65 3.58 3.87
N TYR A 20 6.68 3.55 4.77
CA TYR A 20 6.61 4.48 5.89
C TYR A 20 7.80 4.32 6.84
N CYS A 21 8.18 3.09 7.16
CA CYS A 21 9.38 2.80 7.96
C CYS A 21 10.66 3.29 7.28
N GLU A 22 10.81 3.04 5.95
CA GLU A 22 11.97 3.50 5.19
C GLU A 22 12.08 5.04 5.16
N GLU A 23 10.98 5.75 4.95
CA GLU A 23 10.97 7.23 4.97
C GLU A 23 11.32 7.81 6.35
N LYS A 24 11.04 7.05 7.40
CA LYS A 24 11.41 7.38 8.78
C LYS A 24 12.79 6.88 9.18
N SER A 25 13.50 6.18 8.29
CA SER A 25 14.79 5.51 8.57
C SER A 25 14.74 4.58 9.78
N LEU A 26 13.64 3.83 9.93
CA LEU A 26 13.46 2.85 11.01
C LEU A 26 13.95 1.47 10.57
N ASP A 27 14.65 0.78 11.45
CA ASP A 27 15.01 -0.62 11.27
C ASP A 27 13.79 -1.52 11.57
N TYR A 28 13.48 -2.43 10.65
CA TYR A 28 12.39 -3.38 10.78
C TYR A 28 12.68 -4.69 10.07
N THR A 29 11.98 -5.72 10.48
CA THR A 29 11.85 -6.98 9.74
C THR A 29 10.42 -7.13 9.22
N TYR A 30 10.19 -8.03 8.24
CA TYR A 30 8.85 -8.32 7.77
C TYR A 30 8.76 -9.76 7.27
N GLY A 31 7.55 -10.30 7.23
CA GLY A 31 7.28 -11.66 6.78
C GLY A 31 6.17 -12.33 7.57
N LEU A 32 6.03 -13.63 7.38
CA LEU A 32 5.06 -14.45 8.11
C LEU A 32 5.71 -15.25 9.24
N GLU A 33 6.95 -14.97 9.57
CA GLU A 33 7.69 -15.67 10.62
C GLU A 33 7.87 -14.77 11.84
N ILE A 34 7.49 -15.28 13.03
CA ILE A 34 7.68 -14.62 14.32
C ILE A 34 8.43 -15.63 15.20
N ASP A 35 9.59 -15.23 15.74
CA ASP A 35 10.42 -16.05 16.64
C ASP A 35 10.68 -17.48 16.11
N GLY A 36 11.00 -17.59 14.82
CA GLY A 36 11.28 -18.86 14.13
C GLY A 36 10.05 -19.72 13.85
N ARG A 37 8.82 -19.20 14.05
CA ARG A 37 7.56 -19.89 13.76
C ARG A 37 6.80 -19.18 12.65
N THR A 38 6.42 -19.93 11.61
CA THR A 38 5.57 -19.42 10.54
C THR A 38 4.14 -19.27 11.02
N ILE A 39 3.59 -18.07 10.91
CA ILE A 39 2.18 -17.77 11.19
C ILE A 39 1.38 -17.96 9.91
N ALA A 40 0.54 -18.98 9.88
CA ALA A 40 -0.36 -19.19 8.75
C ALA A 40 -1.48 -18.15 8.76
N LEU A 41 -1.73 -17.54 7.59
CA LEU A 41 -2.79 -16.55 7.48
C LEU A 41 -4.15 -17.15 7.83
N ARG A 42 -4.91 -16.45 8.66
CA ARG A 42 -6.22 -16.85 9.22
C ARG A 42 -6.17 -18.04 10.20
N SER A 43 -5.00 -18.47 10.63
CA SER A 43 -4.88 -19.42 11.72
C SER A 43 -5.36 -18.81 13.06
N PRO A 44 -5.58 -19.61 14.11
CA PRO A 44 -5.87 -19.08 15.45
C PRO A 44 -4.82 -18.12 15.96
N GLU A 45 -3.55 -18.39 15.69
CA GLU A 45 -2.42 -17.52 16.05
C GLU A 45 -2.51 -16.17 15.34
N HIS A 46 -2.82 -16.17 14.04
CA HIS A 46 -3.03 -14.93 13.28
C HIS A 46 -4.26 -14.17 13.78
N LEU A 47 -5.36 -14.86 14.07
CA LEU A 47 -6.58 -14.23 14.59
C LEU A 47 -6.37 -13.62 16.00
N ALA A 48 -5.45 -14.18 16.80
CA ALA A 48 -5.04 -13.58 18.07
C ALA A 48 -4.24 -12.28 17.89
N LEU A 49 -3.61 -12.07 16.74
CA LEU A 49 -2.88 -10.84 16.39
C LEU A 49 -3.76 -9.82 15.70
N HIS A 50 -4.70 -10.26 14.87
CA HIS A 50 -5.64 -9.42 14.13
C HIS A 50 -7.04 -10.06 14.13
N PRO A 51 -8.07 -9.44 14.74
CA PRO A 51 -9.37 -10.07 14.94
C PRO A 51 -10.10 -10.46 13.65
N PHE A 52 -9.77 -9.83 12.52
CA PHE A 52 -10.31 -10.15 11.19
C PHE A 52 -9.32 -10.92 10.31
N GLY A 53 -8.19 -11.40 10.85
CA GLY A 53 -7.18 -12.15 10.12
C GLY A 53 -6.65 -11.40 8.88
N LYS A 54 -6.42 -10.08 9.02
CA LYS A 54 -5.86 -9.23 7.97
C LYS A 54 -4.38 -8.93 8.23
N ILE A 55 -3.73 -8.40 7.23
CA ILE A 55 -2.34 -7.92 7.25
C ILE A 55 -2.29 -6.51 6.66
N PRO A 56 -1.32 -5.70 7.11
CA PRO A 56 -0.25 -5.96 8.08
C PRO A 56 -0.71 -5.95 9.55
N VAL A 57 0.10 -6.57 10.42
CA VAL A 57 0.14 -6.29 11.85
C VAL A 57 1.55 -5.83 12.20
N LEU A 58 1.70 -4.72 12.90
CA LEU A 58 2.98 -4.29 13.46
C LEU A 58 3.17 -4.86 14.86
N LEU A 59 4.29 -5.53 15.07
CA LEU A 59 4.75 -5.98 16.37
C LEU A 59 5.88 -5.06 16.84
N HIS A 60 5.76 -4.51 18.04
CA HIS A 60 6.80 -3.71 18.70
C HIS A 60 6.88 -4.06 20.19
N GLY A 61 7.80 -4.95 20.54
CA GLY A 61 7.81 -5.62 21.85
C GLY A 61 6.52 -6.39 22.04
N GLU A 62 5.79 -6.13 23.13
CA GLU A 62 4.51 -6.78 23.42
C GLU A 62 3.31 -6.14 22.70
N ARG A 63 3.52 -4.97 22.06
CA ARG A 63 2.44 -4.27 21.36
C ARG A 63 2.13 -4.91 20.02
N ARG A 64 0.84 -4.99 19.72
CA ARG A 64 0.27 -5.48 18.47
C ARG A 64 -0.63 -4.39 17.93
N ILE A 65 -0.24 -3.81 16.80
CA ILE A 65 -0.98 -2.72 16.16
C ILE A 65 -1.41 -3.21 14.78
N PHE A 66 -2.68 -3.12 14.49
CA PHE A 66 -3.25 -3.43 13.18
C PHE A 66 -3.95 -2.20 12.60
N GLU A 67 -4.38 -2.27 11.35
CA GLU A 67 -4.80 -1.17 10.47
C GLU A 67 -3.63 -0.26 10.06
N THR A 68 -3.40 -0.16 8.77
CA THR A 68 -2.24 0.56 8.19
C THR A 68 -2.14 2.01 8.69
N ILE A 69 -3.26 2.72 8.78
CA ILE A 69 -3.30 4.11 9.25
C ILE A 69 -2.90 4.19 10.73
N ALA A 70 -3.44 3.28 11.56
CA ALA A 70 -3.09 3.23 12.98
C ALA A 70 -1.61 2.88 13.20
N ILE A 71 -1.07 1.97 12.37
CA ILE A 71 0.36 1.64 12.38
C ILE A 71 1.21 2.86 12.04
N CYS A 72 0.90 3.60 10.96
CA CYS A 72 1.64 4.80 10.57
C CYS A 72 1.60 5.87 11.66
N ARG A 73 0.43 6.12 12.26
CA ARG A 73 0.30 7.05 13.39
C ARG A 73 1.10 6.62 14.61
N TYR A 74 1.03 5.33 14.95
CA TYR A 74 1.83 4.79 16.04
C TYR A 74 3.33 5.00 15.80
N LEU A 75 3.80 4.77 14.57
CA LEU A 75 5.22 4.98 14.22
C LEU A 75 5.63 6.46 14.34
N ASP A 76 4.74 7.40 14.03
CA ASP A 76 5.05 8.82 14.22
C ASP A 76 5.16 9.21 15.70
N GLU A 77 4.23 8.76 16.53
CA GLU A 77 4.24 9.03 17.96
C GLU A 77 5.37 8.30 18.70
N ALA A 78 5.66 7.04 18.32
CA ALA A 78 6.72 6.25 18.93
C ALA A 78 8.13 6.70 18.50
N PHE A 79 8.26 7.33 17.34
CA PHE A 79 9.52 7.81 16.77
C PHE A 79 9.38 9.25 16.25
N PRO A 80 9.23 10.23 17.16
CA PRO A 80 8.87 11.61 16.80
C PRO A 80 10.00 12.37 16.06
N GLN A 81 11.26 11.92 16.15
CA GLN A 81 12.39 12.59 15.49
C GLN A 81 12.29 12.63 13.97
N SER A 82 11.55 11.69 13.38
CA SER A 82 11.31 11.58 11.95
C SER A 82 9.81 11.52 11.63
N SER A 83 8.98 12.33 12.32
CA SER A 83 7.55 12.38 12.05
C SER A 83 7.26 12.83 10.63
N LEU A 84 6.35 12.13 9.96
CA LEU A 84 5.85 12.45 8.64
C LEU A 84 4.44 13.07 8.69
N GLN A 85 3.95 13.36 9.90
CA GLN A 85 2.68 14.04 10.09
C GLN A 85 2.87 15.54 9.96
N PRO A 86 1.99 16.24 9.21
CA PRO A 86 1.98 17.71 9.20
C PRO A 86 1.75 18.28 10.61
N LEU A 87 2.38 19.42 10.90
CA LEU A 87 2.14 20.14 12.16
C LEU A 87 0.82 20.93 12.13
N ASP A 88 0.46 21.43 10.96
CA ASP A 88 -0.79 22.17 10.77
C ASP A 88 -2.01 21.26 10.81
N LEU A 89 -3.02 21.65 11.59
CA LEU A 89 -4.22 20.84 11.81
C LEU A 89 -5.00 20.56 10.53
N ALA A 90 -5.16 21.55 9.65
CA ALA A 90 -5.94 21.37 8.42
C ALA A 90 -5.26 20.36 7.48
N ARG A 91 -3.93 20.46 7.33
CA ARG A 91 -3.13 19.50 6.56
C ARG A 91 -3.14 18.11 7.21
N LYS A 92 -3.08 18.03 8.53
CA LYS A 92 -3.17 16.75 9.25
C LYS A 92 -4.51 16.07 8.97
N VAL A 93 -5.60 16.82 9.03
CA VAL A 93 -6.95 16.31 8.72
C VAL A 93 -7.05 15.87 7.25
N GLU A 94 -6.46 16.62 6.32
CA GLU A 94 -6.43 16.26 4.90
C GLU A 94 -5.69 14.93 4.68
N VAL A 95 -4.50 14.75 5.27
CA VAL A 95 -3.74 13.49 5.21
C VAL A 95 -4.56 12.34 5.78
N ASP A 96 -5.24 12.54 6.90
CA ASP A 96 -6.07 11.53 7.53
C ASP A 96 -7.27 11.13 6.66
N GLN A 97 -7.97 12.12 6.14
CA GLN A 97 -9.12 11.92 5.25
C GLN A 97 -8.73 11.14 4.00
N TRP A 98 -7.62 11.54 3.36
CA TRP A 98 -7.18 10.85 2.16
C TRP A 98 -6.60 9.48 2.46
N SER A 99 -5.89 9.29 3.56
CA SER A 99 -5.41 7.97 3.97
C SER A 99 -6.56 6.99 4.19
N ALA A 100 -7.64 7.44 4.85
CA ALA A 100 -8.85 6.65 5.03
C ALA A 100 -9.54 6.36 3.69
N THR A 101 -9.66 7.37 2.82
CA THR A 101 -10.24 7.22 1.48
C THR A 101 -9.46 6.21 0.64
N LEU A 102 -8.12 6.28 0.67
CA LEU A 102 -7.24 5.35 -0.04
C LEU A 102 -7.39 3.92 0.49
N ALA A 103 -7.41 3.74 1.81
CA ALA A 103 -7.48 2.42 2.42
C ALA A 103 -8.85 1.74 2.25
N LEU A 104 -9.95 2.51 2.15
CA LEU A 104 -11.30 1.98 2.03
C LEU A 104 -11.76 1.91 0.58
N TYR A 105 -11.85 3.05 -0.10
CA TYR A 105 -12.51 3.15 -1.40
C TYR A 105 -11.57 2.89 -2.56
N VAL A 106 -10.36 3.42 -2.50
CA VAL A 106 -9.38 3.26 -3.59
C VAL A 106 -8.85 1.82 -3.61
N ASP A 107 -8.51 1.23 -2.46
CA ASP A 107 -8.14 -0.19 -2.35
C ASP A 107 -9.24 -1.09 -2.90
N ASP A 108 -10.51 -0.84 -2.53
CA ASP A 108 -11.64 -1.64 -3.04
C ASP A 108 -11.69 -1.63 -4.58
N ARG A 109 -11.57 -0.45 -5.20
CA ARG A 109 -11.70 -0.30 -6.65
C ARG A 109 -10.48 -0.79 -7.42
N LEU A 110 -9.27 -0.38 -7.00
CA LEU A 110 -8.04 -0.67 -7.73
C LEU A 110 -7.48 -2.07 -7.42
N ILE A 111 -7.60 -2.52 -6.18
CA ILE A 111 -6.98 -3.75 -5.72
C ILE A 111 -8.00 -4.87 -5.64
N ARG A 112 -9.08 -4.72 -4.82
CA ARG A 112 -10.02 -5.83 -4.56
C ARG A 112 -10.84 -6.20 -5.78
N ARG A 113 -11.39 -5.21 -6.47
CA ARG A 113 -12.29 -5.42 -7.62
C ARG A 113 -11.59 -5.45 -8.97
N TYR A 114 -10.32 -5.10 -9.07
CA TYR A 114 -9.58 -5.13 -10.33
C TYR A 114 -8.34 -6.00 -10.23
N LEU A 115 -7.28 -5.58 -9.50
CA LEU A 115 -6.02 -6.30 -9.46
C LEU A 115 -6.19 -7.77 -9.06
N LEU A 116 -6.95 -8.05 -7.98
CA LEU A 116 -7.13 -9.41 -7.48
C LEU A 116 -7.93 -10.30 -8.43
N LEU A 117 -8.79 -9.76 -9.30
CA LEU A 117 -9.44 -10.54 -10.35
C LEU A 117 -8.46 -11.08 -11.39
N LEU A 118 -7.33 -10.39 -11.59
CA LEU A 118 -6.27 -10.82 -12.50
C LEU A 118 -5.26 -11.74 -11.83
N VAL A 119 -4.81 -11.38 -10.62
CA VAL A 119 -3.69 -12.05 -9.94
C VAL A 119 -4.13 -13.35 -9.24
N SER A 120 -5.29 -13.37 -8.57
CA SER A 120 -5.76 -14.55 -7.84
C SER A 120 -6.04 -15.77 -8.74
N PRO A 121 -6.65 -15.63 -9.93
CA PRO A 121 -6.78 -16.73 -10.88
C PRO A 121 -5.43 -17.27 -11.36
N MET A 122 -4.46 -16.40 -11.61
CA MET A 122 -3.11 -16.83 -12.03
C MET A 122 -2.41 -17.68 -10.97
N GLN A 123 -2.65 -17.41 -9.68
CA GLN A 123 -2.09 -18.17 -8.56
C GLN A 123 -2.80 -19.51 -8.32
N SER A 124 -4.10 -19.60 -8.65
CA SER A 124 -4.95 -20.76 -8.38
C SER A 124 -5.33 -21.55 -9.62
N SER A 125 -4.78 -21.23 -10.79
CA SER A 125 -5.11 -21.85 -12.10
C SER A 125 -6.61 -21.80 -12.43
N ARG A 126 -7.32 -20.81 -11.93
CA ARG A 126 -8.74 -20.56 -12.24
C ARG A 126 -8.87 -19.61 -13.44
N PRO A 127 -9.95 -19.68 -14.21
CA PRO A 127 -10.19 -18.70 -15.26
C PRO A 127 -10.46 -17.30 -14.67
N VAL A 128 -10.01 -16.28 -15.38
CA VAL A 128 -10.31 -14.88 -15.02
C VAL A 128 -11.80 -14.61 -15.30
N ASP A 129 -12.49 -14.03 -14.32
CA ASP A 129 -13.86 -13.55 -14.51
C ASP A 129 -13.85 -12.27 -15.38
N ARG A 130 -13.93 -12.47 -16.69
CA ARG A 130 -13.91 -11.38 -17.68
C ARG A 130 -15.08 -10.41 -17.55
N LYS A 131 -16.24 -10.88 -17.07
CA LYS A 131 -17.42 -10.03 -16.86
C LYS A 131 -17.21 -9.09 -15.66
N ALA A 132 -16.73 -9.63 -14.54
CA ALA A 132 -16.39 -8.83 -13.37
C ALA A 132 -15.25 -7.85 -13.68
N LEU A 133 -14.24 -8.29 -14.45
CA LEU A 133 -13.12 -7.44 -14.86
C LEU A 133 -13.62 -6.25 -15.70
N ALA A 134 -14.38 -6.50 -16.77
CA ALA A 134 -14.94 -5.45 -17.61
C ALA A 134 -15.84 -4.47 -16.85
N ALA A 135 -16.59 -4.95 -15.85
CA ALA A 135 -17.40 -4.10 -15.00
C ALA A 135 -16.56 -3.23 -14.04
N SER A 136 -15.34 -3.65 -13.72
CA SER A 136 -14.44 -2.90 -12.81
C SER A 136 -13.62 -1.81 -13.52
N GLU A 137 -13.33 -1.95 -14.81
CA GLU A 137 -12.49 -1.03 -15.59
C GLU A 137 -12.95 0.44 -15.54
N PRO A 138 -14.24 0.77 -15.74
CA PRO A 138 -14.71 2.15 -15.63
C PRO A 138 -14.48 2.75 -14.23
N LEU A 139 -14.60 1.92 -13.19
CA LEU A 139 -14.35 2.35 -11.81
C LEU A 139 -12.87 2.66 -11.56
N VAL A 140 -11.97 1.87 -12.16
CA VAL A 140 -10.52 2.13 -12.11
C VAL A 140 -10.22 3.46 -12.78
N ILE A 141 -10.70 3.68 -14.02
CA ILE A 141 -10.46 4.90 -14.80
C ILE A 141 -10.99 6.12 -14.03
N GLN A 142 -12.23 6.07 -13.54
CA GLN A 142 -12.81 7.13 -12.72
C GLN A 142 -12.01 7.41 -11.45
N THR A 143 -11.48 6.36 -10.81
CA THR A 143 -10.66 6.51 -9.60
C THR A 143 -9.33 7.19 -9.93
N LEU A 144 -8.66 6.80 -11.02
CA LEU A 144 -7.43 7.47 -11.46
C LEU A 144 -7.68 8.94 -11.81
N GLU A 145 -8.83 9.30 -12.40
CA GLU A 145 -9.21 10.70 -12.63
C GLU A 145 -9.38 11.51 -11.35
N LEU A 146 -9.98 10.90 -10.33
CA LEU A 146 -10.14 11.53 -9.04
C LEU A 146 -8.79 11.75 -8.35
N LEU A 147 -7.91 10.74 -8.39
CA LEU A 147 -6.56 10.82 -7.81
C LEU A 147 -5.69 11.85 -8.53
N GLU A 148 -5.78 11.94 -9.87
CA GLU A 148 -5.07 12.95 -10.67
C GLU A 148 -5.49 14.36 -10.28
N ARG A 149 -6.80 14.61 -10.13
CA ARG A 149 -7.30 15.93 -9.68
C ARG A 149 -6.86 16.27 -8.27
N GLN A 150 -6.85 15.31 -7.35
CA GLN A 150 -6.40 15.54 -5.97
C GLN A 150 -4.91 15.86 -5.92
N LEU A 151 -4.11 15.11 -6.65
CA LEU A 151 -2.66 15.38 -6.71
C LEU A 151 -2.38 16.77 -7.27
N GLY A 152 -3.08 17.20 -8.31
CA GLY A 152 -2.88 18.48 -8.97
C GLY A 152 -1.42 18.65 -9.36
N ASN A 153 -0.83 19.80 -8.99
CA ASN A 153 0.57 20.15 -9.24
C ASN A 153 1.48 19.89 -8.02
N CYS A 154 0.99 19.16 -7.01
CA CYS A 154 1.75 18.92 -5.79
C CYS A 154 2.86 17.88 -5.97
N ALA A 155 3.92 18.00 -5.16
CA ALA A 155 5.00 17.04 -5.15
C ALA A 155 4.57 15.70 -4.56
N PHE A 156 3.71 15.72 -3.54
CA PHE A 156 3.13 14.58 -2.84
C PHE A 156 1.61 14.66 -2.82
N PHE A 157 0.96 13.56 -2.50
CA PHE A 157 -0.47 13.39 -2.67
C PHE A 157 -1.33 14.37 -1.85
N CYS A 158 -0.84 14.78 -0.68
CA CYS A 158 -1.48 15.80 0.18
C CYS A 158 -0.62 17.06 0.34
N GLY A 159 0.15 17.47 -0.68
CA GLY A 159 0.87 18.73 -0.67
C GLY A 159 2.36 18.65 -0.98
N VAL A 160 3.19 19.33 -0.17
CA VAL A 160 4.63 19.51 -0.45
C VAL A 160 5.51 18.47 0.25
N ASP A 161 5.01 17.79 1.26
CA ASP A 161 5.73 16.83 2.08
C ASP A 161 5.16 15.42 1.94
N TYR A 162 6.05 14.41 2.03
CA TYR A 162 5.66 13.01 2.05
C TYR A 162 4.83 12.69 3.30
N SER A 163 3.77 11.91 3.14
CA SER A 163 2.85 11.54 4.20
C SER A 163 2.44 10.08 4.14
N MET A 164 1.62 9.61 5.10
CA MET A 164 1.06 8.26 5.04
C MET A 164 0.12 8.06 3.84
N ALA A 165 -0.48 9.11 3.30
CA ALA A 165 -1.28 9.01 2.08
C ALA A 165 -0.41 8.55 0.90
N ASP A 166 0.82 9.06 0.77
CA ASP A 166 1.78 8.62 -0.24
C ASP A 166 2.21 7.17 -0.04
N ALA A 167 2.48 6.78 1.20
CA ALA A 167 2.83 5.40 1.54
C ALA A 167 1.72 4.41 1.17
N ILE A 168 0.44 4.80 1.31
CA ILE A 168 -0.72 3.95 0.99
C ILE A 168 -0.98 3.92 -0.52
N LEU A 169 -0.93 5.06 -1.21
CA LEU A 169 -1.24 5.16 -2.63
C LEU A 169 -0.19 4.50 -3.51
N THR A 170 1.09 4.73 -3.22
CA THR A 170 2.20 4.32 -4.08
C THR A 170 2.21 2.83 -4.44
N PRO A 171 2.04 1.87 -3.51
CA PRO A 171 2.01 0.45 -3.86
C PRO A 171 0.84 0.06 -4.77
N MET A 172 -0.30 0.75 -4.67
CA MET A 172 -1.47 0.49 -5.51
C MET A 172 -1.18 0.91 -6.96
N LEU A 173 -0.65 2.11 -7.16
CA LEU A 173 -0.26 2.60 -8.48
C LEU A 173 0.88 1.78 -9.08
N ASP A 174 1.85 1.34 -8.25
CA ASP A 174 2.96 0.48 -8.69
C ASP A 174 2.46 -0.84 -9.28
N TYR A 175 1.44 -1.45 -8.68
CA TYR A 175 0.83 -2.66 -9.23
C TYR A 175 0.07 -2.40 -10.53
N LEU A 176 -0.70 -1.32 -10.61
CA LEU A 176 -1.41 -0.97 -11.84
C LEU A 176 -0.45 -0.72 -13.00
N GLN A 177 0.68 -0.05 -12.76
CA GLN A 177 1.70 0.19 -13.79
C GLN A 177 2.32 -1.10 -14.35
N ARG A 178 2.24 -2.22 -13.62
CA ARG A 178 2.81 -3.51 -14.04
C ARG A 178 1.85 -4.35 -14.88
N LEU A 179 0.59 -3.97 -14.97
CA LEU A 179 -0.44 -4.66 -15.75
C LEU A 179 -0.63 -3.96 -17.10
N PRO A 180 -0.74 -4.70 -18.23
CA PRO A 180 -0.79 -4.09 -19.57
C PRO A 180 -1.89 -3.05 -19.73
N ASP A 181 -3.13 -3.39 -19.36
CA ASP A 181 -4.28 -2.49 -19.59
C ASP A 181 -4.27 -1.28 -18.67
N SER A 182 -4.03 -1.48 -17.37
CA SER A 182 -4.01 -0.38 -16.40
C SER A 182 -2.77 0.51 -16.49
N SER A 183 -1.65 0.02 -17.06
CA SER A 183 -0.52 0.88 -17.37
C SER A 183 -0.89 1.96 -18.39
N VAL A 184 -1.63 1.61 -19.43
CA VAL A 184 -2.12 2.55 -20.45
C VAL A 184 -3.05 3.61 -19.83
N TRP A 185 -3.92 3.21 -18.89
CA TRP A 185 -4.80 4.18 -18.21
C TRP A 185 -4.02 5.12 -17.32
N LEU A 186 -2.99 4.64 -16.65
CA LEU A 186 -2.13 5.45 -15.78
C LEU A 186 -1.25 6.40 -16.62
N GLU A 187 -0.73 5.97 -17.77
CA GLU A 187 0.03 6.81 -18.70
C GLU A 187 -0.79 8.00 -19.23
N ARG A 188 -2.11 7.84 -19.34
CA ARG A 188 -3.05 8.93 -19.70
C ARG A 188 -3.31 9.92 -18.55
N LYS A 189 -2.68 9.75 -17.40
CA LYS A 189 -2.74 10.60 -16.21
C LYS A 189 -1.33 11.08 -15.89
N PRO A 190 -0.84 12.11 -16.59
CA PRO A 190 0.58 12.51 -16.53
C PRO A 190 1.04 12.89 -15.14
N GLY A 191 0.20 13.52 -14.32
CA GLY A 191 0.53 13.87 -12.94
C GLY A 191 0.77 12.64 -12.08
N LEU A 192 -0.15 11.63 -12.12
CA LEU A 192 0.01 10.37 -11.39
C LEU A 192 1.16 9.53 -11.93
N HIS A 193 1.37 9.50 -13.25
CA HIS A 193 2.48 8.79 -13.86
C HIS A 193 3.83 9.36 -13.38
N ASP A 194 4.00 10.68 -13.44
CA ASP A 194 5.19 11.37 -12.96
C ASP A 194 5.36 11.27 -11.44
N TYR A 195 4.27 11.33 -10.68
CA TYR A 195 4.26 11.09 -9.24
C TYR A 195 4.80 9.68 -8.93
N LEU A 196 4.26 8.63 -9.56
CA LEU A 196 4.72 7.27 -9.33
C LEU A 196 6.20 7.11 -9.70
N ARG A 197 6.66 7.73 -10.80
CA ARG A 197 8.07 7.74 -11.19
C ARG A 197 8.93 8.37 -10.10
N ARG A 198 8.54 9.51 -9.53
CA ARG A 198 9.25 10.15 -8.40
C ARG A 198 9.28 9.26 -7.17
N MET A 199 8.15 8.62 -6.81
CA MET A 199 8.08 7.71 -5.66
C MET A 199 9.00 6.50 -5.82
N ARG A 200 9.11 5.93 -7.02
CA ARG A 200 10.03 4.81 -7.32
C ARG A 200 11.50 5.19 -7.22
N LEU A 201 11.84 6.42 -7.55
CA LEU A 201 13.23 6.94 -7.49
C LEU A 201 13.68 7.29 -6.07
N ARG A 202 12.78 7.37 -5.10
CA ARG A 202 13.15 7.54 -3.70
C ARG A 202 13.90 6.32 -3.19
N PRO A 203 14.83 6.43 -2.23
CA PRO A 203 15.51 5.28 -1.62
C PRO A 203 14.50 4.25 -1.08
N SER A 204 13.44 4.70 -0.42
CA SER A 204 12.33 3.87 0.08
C SER A 204 11.63 3.11 -1.05
N GLY A 205 11.33 3.82 -2.16
CA GLY A 205 10.71 3.24 -3.35
C GLY A 205 11.58 2.17 -4.00
N GLY A 206 12.87 2.46 -4.20
CA GLY A 206 13.84 1.50 -4.74
C GLY A 206 13.91 0.21 -3.92
N LYS A 207 13.93 0.33 -2.59
CA LYS A 207 14.02 -0.81 -1.68
C LYS A 207 12.72 -1.63 -1.61
N VAL A 208 11.55 -0.97 -1.55
CA VAL A 208 10.28 -1.66 -1.32
C VAL A 208 9.58 -2.07 -2.62
N LEU A 209 9.59 -1.22 -3.64
CA LEU A 209 8.88 -1.47 -4.90
C LEU A 209 9.74 -2.23 -5.90
N GLY A 210 11.08 -2.15 -5.80
CA GLY A 210 12.02 -2.88 -6.66
C GLY A 210 12.01 -4.40 -6.45
N GLU A 211 11.51 -4.89 -5.33
CA GLU A 211 11.40 -6.32 -5.09
C GLU A 211 10.41 -6.95 -6.09
N PRO A 212 10.79 -8.07 -6.73
CA PRO A 212 9.86 -8.80 -7.58
C PRO A 212 8.68 -9.23 -6.73
N GLY A 213 7.52 -8.64 -7.00
CA GLY A 213 6.27 -9.15 -6.44
C GLY A 213 6.12 -10.60 -6.89
N SER A 214 6.16 -11.55 -5.97
CA SER A 214 6.11 -12.98 -6.22
C SER A 214 4.81 -13.47 -6.89
N GLY A 215 3.99 -12.57 -7.38
CA GLY A 215 2.72 -12.85 -8.06
C GLY A 215 2.60 -12.39 -9.51
N LEU A 216 3.47 -11.48 -9.98
CA LEU A 216 3.42 -10.99 -11.36
C LEU A 216 4.66 -11.47 -12.12
N ARG A 217 4.75 -12.78 -12.40
CA ARG A 217 5.69 -13.26 -13.42
C ARG A 217 5.21 -12.73 -14.78
N LYS A 218 6.12 -12.06 -15.52
CA LYS A 218 5.89 -11.77 -16.94
C LYS A 218 5.51 -13.08 -17.62
N GLY A 219 4.25 -13.20 -18.09
CA GLY A 219 3.90 -14.25 -19.02
C GLY A 219 4.81 -14.10 -20.23
N ARG A 220 5.42 -15.21 -20.64
CA ARG A 220 6.11 -15.34 -21.91
C ARG A 220 5.10 -15.31 -23.04
#